data_7374598fa7433de6db74e85d00aade35
#
_entry.id   7374598fa7433de6db74e85d00aade35
#
_cell.length_a   1.000
_cell.length_b   1.000
_cell.length_c   1.000
_cell.angle_alpha   90.00
_cell.angle_beta   90.00
_cell.angle_gamma   90.00
#
_symmetry.space_group_name_H-M   'P 1'
#
loop_
_entity.id
_entity.type
_entity.pdbx_description
1 polymer ?
#
loop_
_entity_poly.entity_id
_entity_poly.type
_entity_poly.pdbx_seq_one_letter_code
_entity_poly.pdbx_strand_id
1 'polypeptide(L)' 'MAPWGMAADENPQPTTGETRLVCEVLRVAYEDLRSSDRYRRWDAQRFWLNARQVAELASMVNLDAAALLARVQPFLQ' A
#
# COMPACT_ATOMS: atom_id res chain seq x y z
N MET A 1 5.60 -28.87 0.20
CA MET A 1 5.54 -28.35 0.37
C MET A 1 5.88 -27.59 0.31
N ALA A 2 5.84 -27.26 0.04
CA ALA A 2 6.20 -26.52 0.12
C ALA A 2 6.33 -25.93 0.77
N PRO A 3 6.55 -25.64 1.22
CA PRO A 3 6.46 -25.00 2.03
C PRO A 3 6.35 -23.83 1.79
N TRP A 4 6.44 -23.27 1.66
CA TRP A 4 6.17 -22.16 1.49
C TRP A 4 5.52 -22.04 0.53
N GLY A 5 5.45 -22.46 0.22
CA GLY A 5 4.89 -22.27 -0.66
C GLY A 5 3.71 -22.65 -0.77
N MET A 6 3.41 -23.19 -0.41
CA MET A 6 2.39 -23.37 -0.36
C MET A 6 1.75 -22.98 0.32
N ALA A 7 2.16 -23.07 0.84
CA ALA A 7 1.49 -22.63 1.72
C ALA A 7 0.98 -21.57 1.41
N ALA A 8 1.66 -21.00 0.90
CA ALA A 8 1.21 -19.86 0.57
C ALA A 8 0.04 -20.02 -0.03
N ASP A 9 -0.02 -20.90 -0.64
CA ASP A 9 -1.06 -21.02 -1.29
C ASP A 9 -2.00 -21.34 -0.51
N GLU A 10 -1.77 -21.91 0.36
CA GLU A 10 -2.68 -22.18 1.13
C GLU A 10 -2.97 -21.14 1.83
N ASN A 11 -2.42 -20.16 1.74
CA ASN A 11 -2.80 -19.02 2.30
C ASN A 11 -4.19 -18.79 2.07
N PRO A 12 -4.94 -18.74 3.01
CA PRO A 12 -6.32 -18.57 2.84
C PRO A 12 -6.68 -17.19 2.44
N GLN A 13 -5.79 -16.31 2.39
CA GLN A 13 -6.10 -15.07 1.94
C GLN A 13 -6.46 -15.12 0.57
N PRO A 14 -7.59 -14.79 0.21
CA PRO A 14 -7.96 -14.78 -1.16
C PRO A 14 -7.23 -13.67 -1.77
N THR A 15 -6.43 -13.95 -2.66
CA THR A 15 -5.76 -12.93 -3.40
C THR A 15 -6.59 -12.66 -4.59
N THR A 16 -7.63 -11.93 -4.43
CA THR A 16 -8.44 -11.58 -5.56
C THR A 16 -7.73 -10.54 -6.38
N GLY A 17 -8.20 -10.29 -7.57
CA GLY A 17 -7.65 -9.23 -8.41
C GLY A 17 -7.77 -7.89 -7.74
N GLU A 18 -8.86 -7.65 -7.01
CA GLU A 18 -9.04 -6.41 -6.29
C GLU A 18 -8.00 -6.21 -5.22
N THR A 19 -7.73 -7.25 -4.44
CA THR A 19 -6.74 -7.18 -3.38
C THR A 19 -5.37 -6.86 -3.95
N ARG A 20 -5.03 -7.51 -5.05
CA ARG A 20 -3.73 -7.27 -5.68
C ARG A 20 -3.64 -5.85 -6.20
N LEU A 21 -4.72 -5.35 -6.78
CA LEU A 21 -4.73 -4.01 -7.30
C LEU A 21 -4.54 -2.99 -6.20
N VAL A 22 -5.22 -3.18 -5.06
CA VAL A 22 -5.08 -2.25 -3.95
C VAL A 22 -3.66 -2.28 -3.40
N CYS A 23 -3.08 -3.47 -3.24
CA CYS A 23 -1.70 -3.58 -2.78
C CYS A 23 -0.75 -2.87 -3.74
N GLU A 24 -1.00 -3.01 -5.03
CA GLU A 24 -0.14 -2.39 -6.02
C GLU A 24 -0.27 -0.87 -5.97
N VAL A 25 -1.47 -0.37 -5.78
CA VAL A 25 -1.68 1.07 -5.66
C VAL A 25 -0.91 1.62 -4.46
N LEU A 26 -1.00 0.94 -3.32
CA LEU A 26 -0.31 1.40 -2.12
C LEU A 26 1.20 1.33 -2.30
N ARG A 27 1.69 0.27 -2.96
CA ARG A 27 3.11 0.11 -3.18
C ARG A 27 3.65 1.20 -4.11
N VAL A 28 2.95 1.44 -5.21
CA VAL A 28 3.38 2.45 -6.16
C VAL A 28 3.32 3.84 -5.53
N ALA A 29 2.28 4.12 -4.76
CA ALA A 29 2.16 5.40 -4.09
C ALA A 29 3.31 5.61 -3.10
N TYR A 30 3.73 4.55 -2.43
CA TYR A 30 4.84 4.65 -1.51
C TYR A 30 6.15 4.89 -2.28
N GLU A 31 6.35 4.16 -3.37
CA GLU A 31 7.57 4.31 -4.16
C GLU A 31 7.65 5.70 -4.78
N ASP A 32 6.52 6.24 -5.19
CA ASP A 32 6.52 7.55 -5.81
C ASP A 32 6.89 8.66 -4.82
N LEU A 33 6.64 8.46 -3.54
CA LEU A 33 7.09 9.41 -2.52
C LEU A 33 8.59 9.52 -2.50
N ARG A 34 9.28 8.48 -2.93
CA ARG A 34 10.73 8.44 -2.93
C ARG A 34 11.32 8.73 -4.30
N SER A 35 10.47 9.06 -5.26
CA SER A 35 10.91 9.31 -6.62
C SER A 35 11.65 10.65 -6.70
N SER A 36 12.58 10.73 -7.61
CA SER A 36 13.25 12.00 -7.88
C SER A 36 12.39 12.86 -8.81
N ASP A 37 11.34 12.29 -9.39
CA ASP A 37 10.44 13.04 -10.24
C ASP A 37 9.51 13.85 -9.36
N ARG A 38 9.60 15.17 -9.49
CA ARG A 38 8.83 16.09 -8.67
C ARG A 38 7.33 15.88 -8.79
N TYR A 39 6.84 15.60 -9.99
CA TYR A 39 5.40 15.42 -10.18
C TYR A 39 4.90 14.14 -9.56
N ARG A 40 5.69 13.08 -9.64
CA ARG A 40 5.31 11.83 -9.01
C ARG A 40 5.29 11.96 -7.51
N ARG A 41 6.28 12.64 -6.95
CA ARG A 41 6.31 12.88 -5.51
C ARG A 41 5.10 13.68 -5.06
N TRP A 42 4.77 14.71 -5.83
CA TRP A 42 3.67 15.58 -5.47
C TRP A 42 2.34 14.83 -5.50
N ASP A 43 2.11 14.05 -6.56
CA ASP A 43 0.91 13.25 -6.65
C ASP A 43 0.81 12.25 -5.50
N ALA A 44 1.93 11.60 -5.17
CA ALA A 44 1.94 10.64 -4.10
C ALA A 44 1.67 11.31 -2.76
N GLN A 45 2.22 12.50 -2.55
CA GLN A 45 1.96 13.22 -1.32
C GLN A 45 0.47 13.54 -1.17
N ARG A 46 -0.16 13.94 -2.26
CA ARG A 46 -1.59 14.21 -2.22
C ARG A 46 -2.38 12.95 -1.88
N PHE A 47 -1.98 11.82 -2.45
CA PHE A 47 -2.64 10.56 -2.16
C PHE A 47 -2.57 10.25 -0.66
N TRP A 48 -1.37 10.33 -0.09
CA TRP A 48 -1.19 9.97 1.30
C TRP A 48 -1.79 10.97 2.28
N LEU A 49 -1.97 12.21 1.85
CA LEU A 49 -2.59 13.19 2.71
C LEU A 49 -4.08 12.97 2.85
N ASN A 50 -4.68 12.18 1.96
CA ASN A 50 -6.07 11.82 2.10
C ASN A 50 -6.16 10.59 2.99
N ALA A 51 -6.07 10.80 4.29
CA ALA A 51 -5.99 9.72 5.25
C ALA A 51 -7.21 8.79 5.20
N ARG A 52 -8.36 9.35 4.88
CA ARG A 52 -9.58 8.55 4.81
C ARG A 52 -9.48 7.52 3.67
N GLN A 53 -9.00 7.95 2.53
CA GLN A 53 -8.85 7.05 1.40
C GLN A 53 -7.83 5.98 1.71
N VAL A 54 -6.71 6.36 2.33
CA VAL A 54 -5.69 5.40 2.70
C VAL A 54 -6.25 4.38 3.68
N ALA A 55 -7.06 4.84 4.65
CA ALA A 55 -7.64 3.94 5.62
C ALA A 55 -8.58 2.94 4.94
N GLU A 56 -9.37 3.40 3.98
CA GLU A 56 -10.28 2.52 3.26
C GLU A 56 -9.52 1.47 2.46
N LEU A 57 -8.49 1.90 1.76
CA LEU A 57 -7.71 0.96 0.95
C LEU A 57 -6.96 -0.04 1.83
N ALA A 58 -6.37 0.44 2.92
CA ALA A 58 -5.65 -0.44 3.83
C ALA A 58 -6.58 -1.49 4.43
N SER A 59 -7.80 -1.06 4.76
CA SER A 59 -8.78 -1.95 5.33
C SER A 59 -9.12 -3.10 4.36
N MET A 60 -9.16 -2.80 3.08
CA MET A 60 -9.49 -3.81 2.07
C MET A 60 -8.46 -4.92 2.00
N VAL A 61 -7.24 -4.67 2.44
CA VAL A 61 -6.18 -5.66 2.38
C VAL A 61 -5.62 -5.99 3.75
N ASN A 62 -6.38 -5.67 4.79
CA ASN A 62 -6.01 -6.00 6.17
C ASN A 62 -4.70 -5.40 6.63
N LEU A 63 -4.39 -4.21 6.17
CA LEU A 63 -3.22 -3.50 6.63
C LEU A 63 -3.62 -2.44 7.64
N ASP A 64 -2.70 -2.14 8.54
CA ASP A 64 -2.94 -1.12 9.55
C ASP A 64 -2.65 0.25 8.95
N ALA A 65 -3.70 1.02 8.74
CA ALA A 65 -3.55 2.34 8.14
C ALA A 65 -2.68 3.26 8.98
N ALA A 66 -2.79 3.17 10.30
CA ALA A 66 -1.98 4.02 11.17
C ALA A 66 -0.50 3.73 10.99
N ALA A 67 -0.15 2.45 10.86
CA ALA A 67 1.24 2.08 10.64
C ALA A 67 1.73 2.56 9.28
N LEU A 68 0.89 2.46 8.26
CA LEU A 68 1.26 2.95 6.93
C LEU A 68 1.48 4.45 6.95
N LEU A 69 0.57 5.18 7.57
CA LEU A 69 0.68 6.63 7.62
C LEU A 69 1.91 7.06 8.41
N ALA A 70 2.24 6.34 9.47
CA ALA A 70 3.45 6.64 10.22
C ALA A 70 4.69 6.46 9.37
N ARG A 71 4.68 5.45 8.49
CA ARG A 71 5.83 5.20 7.64
C ARG A 71 6.05 6.28 6.61
N VAL A 72 4.96 6.85 6.08
CA VAL A 72 5.10 7.86 5.03
C VAL A 72 5.22 9.27 5.58
N GLN A 73 5.00 9.45 6.87
CA GLN A 73 5.00 10.77 7.47
C GLN A 73 6.25 11.59 7.13
N PRO A 74 7.46 11.03 7.22
CA PRO A 74 8.64 11.82 6.91
C PRO A 74 8.67 12.36 5.49
N PHE A 75 7.95 11.72 4.57
CA PHE A 75 7.94 12.15 3.18
C PHE A 75 6.86 13.18 2.90
N LEU A 76 6.01 13.48 3.88
CA LEU A 76 4.92 14.41 3.69
C LEU A 76 5.24 15.80 4.19
N GLN A 77 6.43 15.99 4.70
CA GLN A 77 6.82 17.29 5.25
C GLN A 77 7.55 18.17 4.27
#